data_f9d6234b192810ea0c14d2ff4a425016
#
_entry.id   f9d6234b192810ea0c14d2ff4a425016
#
_cell.length_a   1.000
_cell.length_b   1.000
_cell.length_c   1.000
_cell.angle_alpha   90.00
_cell.angle_beta   90.00
_cell.angle_gamma   90.00
#
_symmetry.space_group_name_H-M   'P 1'
#
loop_
_entity.id
_entity.type
_entity.pdbx_description
1 polymer ?
#
loop_
_entity_poly.entity_id
_entity_poly.type
_entity_poly.pdbx_seq_one_letter_code
_entity_poly.pdbx_strand_id
1 'polypeptide(L)'
;MQLTPAQIERFHRDGLLVLPRLFSPGEVGILRAALEPIFAEEDPGNIRERLSGEVRTAMGLHLRSPVFARLVRHPRLVEPALQLLGESLYIQQVKVNVKAAFDGEAWQWHYDFATHHAEDGVPEPRALNLHVFLDDVSQFNGPLYFIRGSHTHGPLPARLDTVSTSYPLWVVERTTVARLVDAGGLVAATGPAGTGLVFGDCMVHASPPNLSPWNRRIFSLIVNPISNALTRFARPDFKHHRNLAPIIPLTDDCLLEKARPAAE
;
A
#
# COMPACT_ATOMS: atom_id res chain seq x y z
N MET A 1 10.74 -15.45 2.09
CA MET A 1 10.63 -15.72 0.63
C MET A 1 11.65 -14.88 -0.11
N GLN A 2 12.47 -15.46 -0.98
CA GLN A 2 13.45 -14.71 -1.79
C GLN A 2 12.90 -14.49 -3.19
N LEU A 3 13.13 -13.29 -3.74
CA LEU A 3 12.86 -12.99 -5.15
C LEU A 3 13.93 -13.65 -6.04
N THR A 4 13.51 -14.17 -7.18
CA THR A 4 14.44 -14.67 -8.20
C THR A 4 15.15 -13.50 -8.92
N PRO A 5 16.33 -13.72 -9.52
CA PRO A 5 17.01 -12.67 -10.30
C PRO A 5 16.12 -12.05 -11.38
N ALA A 6 15.30 -12.85 -12.07
CA ALA A 6 14.37 -12.36 -13.08
C ALA A 6 13.25 -11.47 -12.50
N GLN A 7 12.79 -11.74 -11.27
CA GLN A 7 11.81 -10.89 -10.57
C GLN A 7 12.46 -9.55 -10.18
N ILE A 8 13.68 -9.56 -9.67
CA ILE A 8 14.43 -8.35 -9.32
C ILE A 8 14.68 -7.49 -10.59
N GLU A 9 15.12 -8.10 -11.67
CA GLU A 9 15.31 -7.41 -12.96
C GLU A 9 14.00 -6.78 -13.46
N ARG A 10 12.88 -7.53 -13.39
CA ARG A 10 11.56 -7.01 -13.76
C ARG A 10 11.16 -5.83 -12.88
N PHE A 11 11.39 -5.92 -11.57
CA PHE A 11 11.08 -4.82 -10.63
C PHE A 11 11.85 -3.56 -11.02
N HIS A 12 13.16 -3.65 -11.26
CA HIS A 12 13.98 -2.50 -11.65
C HIS A 12 13.60 -1.93 -13.01
N ARG A 13 13.19 -2.76 -13.96
CA ARG A 13 12.77 -2.32 -15.30
C ARG A 13 11.37 -1.70 -15.29
N ASP A 14 10.40 -2.36 -14.68
CA ASP A 14 8.98 -2.01 -14.78
C ASP A 14 8.49 -1.12 -13.62
N GLY A 15 9.21 -1.09 -12.49
CA GLY A 15 8.88 -0.36 -11.25
C GLY A 15 7.87 -1.07 -10.35
N LEU A 16 7.35 -2.22 -10.78
CA LEU A 16 6.38 -3.01 -10.02
C LEU A 16 6.57 -4.51 -10.24
N LEU A 17 6.10 -5.29 -9.25
CA LEU A 17 6.10 -6.75 -9.31
C LEU A 17 4.78 -7.30 -8.75
N VAL A 18 4.07 -8.12 -9.53
CA VAL A 18 2.88 -8.85 -9.10
C VAL A 18 3.29 -10.27 -8.74
N LEU A 19 2.87 -10.74 -7.57
CA LEU A 19 3.16 -12.05 -6.99
C LEU A 19 1.84 -12.81 -6.77
N PRO A 20 1.32 -13.54 -7.76
CA PRO A 20 0.04 -14.21 -7.65
C PRO A 20 0.03 -15.27 -6.54
N ARG A 21 -1.08 -15.33 -5.77
CA ARG A 21 -1.29 -16.33 -4.71
C ARG A 21 -0.18 -16.36 -3.65
N LEU A 22 0.32 -15.17 -3.28
CA LEU A 22 1.34 -15.05 -2.22
C LEU A 22 0.79 -15.49 -0.86
N PHE A 23 -0.52 -15.29 -0.62
CA PHE A 23 -1.25 -15.73 0.57
C PHE A 23 -2.36 -16.72 0.18
N SER A 24 -2.58 -17.71 1.02
CA SER A 24 -3.63 -18.71 0.85
C SER A 24 -5.04 -18.13 1.12
N PRO A 25 -6.11 -18.76 0.63
CA PRO A 25 -7.48 -18.38 0.95
C PRO A 25 -7.78 -18.36 2.46
N GLY A 26 -7.18 -19.27 3.23
CA GLY A 26 -7.32 -19.30 4.69
C GLY A 26 -6.71 -18.09 5.36
N GLU A 27 -5.48 -17.69 4.99
CA GLU A 27 -4.83 -16.50 5.50
C GLU A 27 -5.61 -15.22 5.13
N VAL A 28 -6.09 -15.13 3.89
CA VAL A 28 -6.95 -14.01 3.46
C VAL A 28 -8.25 -13.96 4.26
N GLY A 29 -8.85 -15.10 4.57
CA GLY A 29 -10.04 -15.20 5.43
C GLY A 29 -9.79 -14.61 6.82
N ILE A 30 -8.65 -14.93 7.43
CA ILE A 30 -8.23 -14.36 8.73
C ILE A 30 -8.07 -12.84 8.64
N LEU A 31 -7.41 -12.34 7.58
CA LEU A 31 -7.21 -10.91 7.37
C LEU A 31 -8.53 -10.16 7.18
N ARG A 32 -9.46 -10.73 6.39
CA ARG A 32 -10.81 -10.15 6.19
C ARG A 32 -11.59 -10.07 7.50
N ALA A 33 -11.61 -11.16 8.26
CA ALA A 33 -12.31 -11.20 9.54
C ALA A 33 -11.76 -10.18 10.55
N ALA A 34 -10.46 -9.90 10.51
CA ALA A 34 -9.82 -8.90 11.37
C ALA A 34 -10.13 -7.44 10.97
N LEU A 35 -10.69 -7.19 9.78
CA LEU A 35 -11.08 -5.84 9.34
C LEU A 35 -12.44 -5.41 9.87
N GLU A 36 -13.38 -6.33 10.04
CA GLU A 36 -14.76 -6.01 10.41
C GLU A 36 -14.87 -5.15 11.69
N PRO A 37 -14.22 -5.52 12.82
CA PRO A 37 -14.24 -4.67 14.01
C PRO A 37 -13.54 -3.33 13.77
N ILE A 38 -12.45 -3.27 12.99
CA ILE A 38 -11.72 -2.03 12.69
C ILE A 38 -12.62 -1.04 11.93
N PHE A 39 -13.38 -1.52 10.94
CA PHE A 39 -14.26 -0.65 10.14
C PHE A 39 -15.45 -0.12 10.94
N ALA A 40 -15.89 -0.85 11.96
CA ALA A 40 -16.96 -0.45 12.85
C ALA A 40 -16.53 0.61 13.89
N GLU A 41 -15.24 0.81 14.10
CA GLU A 41 -14.73 1.79 15.07
C GLU A 41 -14.91 3.23 14.59
N GLU A 42 -15.27 4.12 15.51
CA GLU A 42 -15.19 5.57 15.39
C GLU A 42 -13.75 6.03 15.70
N ASP A 43 -12.84 5.82 14.75
CA ASP A 43 -11.41 6.08 14.90
C ASP A 43 -10.92 7.06 13.83
N PRO A 44 -10.08 8.06 14.15
CA PRO A 44 -9.57 9.03 13.17
C PRO A 44 -8.73 8.39 12.06
N GLY A 45 -8.23 7.16 12.25
CA GLY A 45 -7.57 6.36 11.21
C GLY A 45 -8.56 5.79 10.18
N ASN A 46 -9.86 5.75 10.47
CA ASN A 46 -10.91 5.36 9.53
C ASN A 46 -11.38 6.57 8.72
N ILE A 47 -10.74 6.84 7.61
CA ILE A 47 -11.11 7.91 6.70
C ILE A 47 -12.25 7.42 5.81
N ARG A 48 -13.35 8.19 5.76
CA ARG A 48 -14.58 7.78 5.09
C ARG A 48 -14.83 8.60 3.83
N GLU A 49 -15.54 8.01 2.88
CA GLU A 49 -16.05 8.71 1.70
C GLU A 49 -17.09 9.76 2.14
N ARG A 50 -17.01 10.98 1.57
CA ARG A 50 -17.85 12.12 2.03
C ARG A 50 -19.34 11.90 1.80
N LEU A 51 -19.71 11.20 0.74
CA LEU A 51 -21.10 11.04 0.33
C LEU A 51 -21.76 9.84 1.00
N SER A 52 -21.09 8.68 1.01
CA SER A 52 -21.67 7.44 1.51
C SER A 52 -21.39 7.16 2.99
N GLY A 53 -20.28 7.70 3.52
CA GLY A 53 -19.80 7.34 4.84
C GLY A 53 -19.06 6.00 4.89
N GLU A 54 -18.93 5.29 3.77
CA GLU A 54 -18.16 4.05 3.68
C GLU A 54 -16.68 4.29 3.98
N VAL A 55 -16.00 3.30 4.55
CA VAL A 55 -14.57 3.40 4.81
C VAL A 55 -13.81 3.44 3.49
N ARG A 56 -13.13 4.54 3.21
CA ARG A 56 -12.22 4.71 2.08
C ARG A 56 -10.85 4.11 2.36
N THR A 57 -10.34 4.38 3.56
CA THR A 57 -9.07 3.81 4.03
C THR A 57 -9.07 3.71 5.55
N ALA A 58 -8.63 2.58 6.06
CA ALA A 58 -8.34 2.39 7.48
C ALA A 58 -6.83 2.35 7.66
N MET A 59 -6.30 3.18 8.56
CA MET A 59 -4.87 3.37 8.78
C MET A 59 -4.43 2.85 10.15
N GLY A 60 -3.12 2.59 10.31
CA GLY A 60 -2.55 2.15 11.57
C GLY A 60 -2.98 0.76 12.02
N LEU A 61 -3.38 -0.12 11.10
CA LEU A 61 -3.97 -1.42 11.43
C LEU A 61 -3.08 -2.30 12.33
N HIS A 62 -1.76 -2.20 12.20
CA HIS A 62 -0.80 -2.96 13.01
C HIS A 62 -0.80 -2.52 14.49
N LEU A 63 -1.30 -1.32 14.80
CA LEU A 63 -1.48 -0.80 16.15
C LEU A 63 -2.85 -1.19 16.74
N ARG A 64 -3.81 -1.59 15.90
CA ARG A 64 -5.22 -1.85 16.24
C ARG A 64 -5.59 -3.33 16.24
N SER A 65 -4.78 -4.19 15.62
CA SER A 65 -5.07 -5.62 15.49
C SER A 65 -3.81 -6.47 15.55
N PRO A 66 -3.77 -7.50 16.42
CA PRO A 66 -2.66 -8.43 16.50
C PRO A 66 -2.45 -9.24 15.20
N VAL A 67 -3.50 -9.41 14.39
CA VAL A 67 -3.40 -10.05 13.07
C VAL A 67 -2.58 -9.19 12.12
N PHE A 68 -2.86 -7.89 12.05
CA PHE A 68 -2.09 -6.96 11.22
C PHE A 68 -0.71 -6.66 11.80
N ALA A 69 -0.52 -6.71 13.12
CA ALA A 69 0.80 -6.64 13.73
C ALA A 69 1.71 -7.83 13.33
N ARG A 70 1.12 -9.02 13.08
CA ARG A 70 1.85 -10.16 12.51
C ARG A 70 2.07 -10.00 11.00
N LEU A 71 1.04 -9.55 10.25
CA LEU A 71 1.14 -9.39 8.79
C LEU A 71 2.27 -8.44 8.37
N VAL A 72 2.46 -7.31 9.07
CA VAL A 72 3.54 -6.35 8.76
C VAL A 72 4.94 -6.92 8.97
N ARG A 73 5.04 -8.06 9.67
CA ARG A 73 6.28 -8.80 9.91
C ARG A 73 6.33 -10.14 9.17
N HIS A 74 5.38 -10.38 8.25
CA HIS A 74 5.32 -11.64 7.53
C HIS A 74 6.50 -11.77 6.56
N PRO A 75 7.25 -12.90 6.56
CA PRO A 75 8.47 -13.06 5.77
C PRO A 75 8.22 -12.92 4.27
N ARG A 76 7.04 -13.29 3.77
CA ARG A 76 6.67 -13.12 2.34
C ARG A 76 6.54 -11.65 1.92
N LEU A 77 6.40 -10.71 2.84
CA LEU A 77 6.43 -9.26 2.57
C LEU A 77 7.79 -8.66 2.87
N VAL A 78 8.35 -8.97 4.04
CA VAL A 78 9.53 -8.28 4.57
C VAL A 78 10.82 -8.71 3.86
N GLU A 79 11.02 -10.02 3.63
CA GLU A 79 12.26 -10.52 3.03
C GLU A 79 12.50 -10.03 1.59
N PRO A 80 11.49 -9.98 0.68
CA PRO A 80 11.64 -9.33 -0.61
C PRO A 80 12.02 -7.86 -0.51
N ALA A 81 11.46 -7.12 0.45
CA ALA A 81 11.79 -5.72 0.65
C ALA A 81 13.22 -5.53 1.15
N LEU A 82 13.67 -6.36 2.11
CA LEU A 82 15.07 -6.40 2.55
C LEU A 82 16.03 -6.73 1.42
N GLN A 83 15.64 -7.66 0.52
CA GLN A 83 16.46 -8.03 -0.64
C GLN A 83 16.57 -6.89 -1.65
N LEU A 84 15.49 -6.14 -1.90
CA LEU A 84 15.47 -5.02 -2.84
C LEU A 84 16.20 -3.78 -2.31
N LEU A 85 16.12 -3.50 -1.01
CA LEU A 85 16.66 -2.28 -0.40
C LEU A 85 18.03 -2.46 0.23
N GLY A 86 18.41 -3.69 0.59
CA GLY A 86 19.77 -4.04 1.05
C GLY A 86 20.13 -3.56 2.45
N GLU A 87 19.16 -3.08 3.25
CA GLU A 87 19.38 -2.59 4.60
C GLU A 87 18.19 -2.80 5.54
N SER A 88 18.34 -2.49 6.83
CA SER A 88 17.26 -2.60 7.82
C SER A 88 16.13 -1.62 7.54
N LEU A 89 14.89 -2.11 7.66
CA LEU A 89 13.67 -1.38 7.32
C LEU A 89 12.83 -1.10 8.55
N TYR A 90 12.13 0.03 8.56
CA TYR A 90 11.07 0.33 9.52
C TYR A 90 9.71 0.38 8.82
N ILE A 91 8.63 0.26 9.61
CA ILE A 91 7.26 0.43 9.14
C ILE A 91 6.99 1.91 8.96
N GLN A 92 6.81 2.38 7.74
CA GLN A 92 6.46 3.78 7.49
C GLN A 92 4.96 4.02 7.58
N GLN A 93 4.15 3.19 6.92
CA GLN A 93 2.69 3.32 6.93
C GLN A 93 2.01 1.96 6.77
N VAL A 94 0.88 1.77 7.46
CA VAL A 94 0.04 0.58 7.31
C VAL A 94 -1.39 1.01 7.11
N LYS A 95 -2.03 0.53 6.04
CA LYS A 95 -3.43 0.85 5.73
C LYS A 95 -4.12 -0.28 4.95
N VAL A 96 -5.44 -0.25 4.94
CA VAL A 96 -6.25 -0.94 3.93
C VAL A 96 -7.00 0.13 3.13
N ASN A 97 -6.81 0.12 1.82
CA ASN A 97 -7.58 0.94 0.89
C ASN A 97 -8.80 0.15 0.41
N VAL A 98 -9.95 0.73 0.61
CA VAL A 98 -11.24 0.13 0.27
C VAL A 98 -11.84 0.83 -0.94
N LYS A 99 -12.46 0.08 -1.80
CA LYS A 99 -13.43 0.52 -2.77
C LYS A 99 -14.66 -0.32 -2.60
N ALA A 100 -15.64 0.23 -1.90
CA ALA A 100 -16.92 -0.43 -1.71
C ALA A 100 -17.63 -0.63 -3.05
N ALA A 101 -18.47 -1.67 -3.13
CA ALA A 101 -19.30 -1.92 -4.31
C ALA A 101 -20.17 -0.69 -4.63
N PHE A 102 -20.16 -0.27 -5.91
CA PHE A 102 -20.91 0.89 -6.44
C PHE A 102 -20.54 2.25 -5.82
N ASP A 103 -19.45 2.35 -5.03
CA ASP A 103 -19.12 3.59 -4.32
C ASP A 103 -17.65 3.95 -4.49
N GLY A 104 -16.71 3.53 -4.05
CA GLY A 104 -15.28 3.87 -4.03
C GLY A 104 -14.83 4.99 -4.98
N GLU A 105 -14.56 6.18 -4.46
CA GLU A 105 -14.02 7.31 -5.24
C GLU A 105 -12.66 7.00 -5.90
N ALA A 106 -12.29 7.76 -6.93
CA ALA A 106 -10.99 7.67 -7.56
C ALA A 106 -9.84 7.99 -6.60
N TRP A 107 -8.69 7.37 -6.83
CA TRP A 107 -7.38 7.88 -6.42
C TRP A 107 -6.74 8.51 -7.65
N GLN A 108 -6.49 9.81 -7.59
CA GLN A 108 -5.90 10.59 -8.68
C GLN A 108 -4.48 10.09 -9.00
N TRP A 109 -3.97 10.42 -10.18
CA TRP A 109 -2.60 10.13 -10.57
C TRP A 109 -1.60 10.80 -9.63
N HIS A 110 -0.82 9.99 -8.92
CA HIS A 110 0.13 10.41 -7.91
C HIS A 110 1.32 9.43 -7.80
N TYR A 111 2.29 9.81 -7.03
CA TYR A 111 3.32 8.93 -6.51
C TYR A 111 3.50 9.24 -5.01
N ASP A 112 3.76 8.22 -4.20
CA ASP A 112 3.66 8.34 -2.74
C ASP A 112 4.73 9.26 -2.14
N PHE A 113 5.95 9.26 -2.72
CA PHE A 113 7.05 10.10 -2.24
C PHE A 113 6.70 11.59 -2.21
N ALA A 114 5.85 12.10 -3.12
CA ALA A 114 5.43 13.50 -3.07
C ALA A 114 4.83 13.87 -1.72
N THR A 115 3.94 13.02 -1.18
CA THR A 115 3.35 13.22 0.15
C THR A 115 4.38 12.99 1.27
N HIS A 116 5.14 11.91 1.21
CA HIS A 116 6.10 11.56 2.26
C HIS A 116 7.21 12.61 2.40
N HIS A 117 7.69 13.15 1.29
CA HIS A 117 8.68 14.23 1.29
C HIS A 117 8.09 15.56 1.77
N ALA A 118 6.95 15.96 1.20
CA ALA A 118 6.35 17.27 1.50
C ALA A 118 5.83 17.36 2.93
N GLU A 119 5.21 16.30 3.47
CA GLU A 119 4.55 16.34 4.77
C GLU A 119 5.39 15.76 5.92
N ASP A 120 6.15 14.68 5.67
CA ASP A 120 6.91 13.98 6.71
C ASP A 120 8.42 14.25 6.63
N GLY A 121 8.88 14.92 5.57
CA GLY A 121 10.30 15.22 5.37
C GLY A 121 11.15 13.97 5.13
N VAL A 122 10.58 12.92 4.50
CA VAL A 122 11.38 11.76 4.04
C VAL A 122 12.42 12.26 3.03
N PRO A 123 13.73 12.00 3.25
CA PRO A 123 14.77 12.62 2.43
C PRO A 123 14.80 12.13 0.98
N GLU A 124 14.70 10.82 0.76
CA GLU A 124 14.91 10.18 -0.54
C GLU A 124 13.77 9.23 -0.93
N PRO A 125 13.51 9.02 -2.24
CA PRO A 125 12.44 8.16 -2.75
C PRO A 125 12.85 6.67 -2.70
N ARG A 126 13.01 6.12 -1.51
CA ARG A 126 13.52 4.77 -1.28
C ARG A 126 12.49 3.82 -0.67
N ALA A 127 11.29 4.31 -0.32
CA ALA A 127 10.27 3.46 0.27
C ALA A 127 9.69 2.45 -0.75
N LEU A 128 9.26 1.30 -0.23
CA LEU A 128 8.54 0.28 -1.00
C LEU A 128 7.13 0.12 -0.46
N ASN A 129 6.20 0.02 -1.38
CA ASN A 129 4.82 -0.38 -1.16
C ASN A 129 4.68 -1.90 -1.32
N LEU A 130 4.23 -2.58 -0.27
CA LEU A 130 4.00 -4.02 -0.22
C LEU A 130 2.50 -4.23 0.00
N HIS A 131 1.80 -4.63 -1.04
CA HIS A 131 0.35 -4.80 -1.01
C HIS A 131 -0.07 -6.26 -1.00
N VAL A 132 -1.22 -6.53 -0.40
CA VAL A 132 -1.91 -7.82 -0.45
C VAL A 132 -3.36 -7.58 -0.85
N PHE A 133 -3.81 -8.24 -1.91
CA PHE A 133 -5.21 -8.20 -2.32
C PHE A 133 -6.04 -9.02 -1.35
N LEU A 134 -6.95 -8.38 -0.66
CA LEU A 134 -7.87 -9.07 0.25
C LEU A 134 -9.14 -9.54 -0.46
N ASP A 135 -9.44 -9.00 -1.62
CA ASP A 135 -10.50 -9.42 -2.55
C ASP A 135 -9.90 -9.72 -3.92
N ASP A 136 -10.66 -10.37 -4.77
CA ASP A 136 -10.31 -10.49 -6.18
C ASP A 136 -10.29 -9.10 -6.81
N VAL A 137 -9.18 -8.76 -7.45
CA VAL A 137 -9.03 -7.48 -8.15
C VAL A 137 -9.11 -7.72 -9.64
N SER A 138 -10.12 -7.17 -10.26
CA SER A 138 -10.37 -7.20 -11.70
C SER A 138 -10.20 -5.80 -12.31
N GLN A 139 -10.28 -5.72 -13.63
CA GLN A 139 -10.30 -4.40 -14.32
C GLN A 139 -11.56 -3.57 -14.03
N PHE A 140 -12.59 -4.15 -13.36
CA PHE A 140 -13.91 -3.51 -13.18
C PHE A 140 -14.14 -2.94 -11.79
N ASN A 141 -13.43 -3.42 -10.75
CA ASN A 141 -13.66 -3.02 -9.35
C ASN A 141 -12.61 -2.05 -8.81
N GLY A 142 -12.07 -1.18 -9.66
CA GLY A 142 -11.14 -0.14 -9.27
C GLY A 142 -9.72 -0.64 -8.98
N PRO A 143 -9.07 -1.35 -9.92
CA PRO A 143 -7.69 -1.79 -9.75
C PRO A 143 -6.72 -0.61 -9.64
N LEU A 144 -5.52 -0.86 -9.16
CA LEU A 144 -4.44 0.10 -9.30
C LEU A 144 -3.96 0.11 -10.76
N TYR A 145 -3.90 1.31 -11.33
CA TYR A 145 -3.26 1.56 -12.61
C TYR A 145 -1.86 2.11 -12.38
N PHE A 146 -0.89 1.60 -13.11
CA PHE A 146 0.49 2.02 -13.08
C PHE A 146 0.96 2.47 -14.45
N ILE A 147 1.83 3.47 -14.50
CA ILE A 147 2.57 3.82 -15.71
C ILE A 147 3.92 3.11 -15.63
N ARG A 148 4.12 2.09 -16.48
CA ARG A 148 5.33 1.27 -16.45
C ARG A 148 6.60 2.12 -16.64
N GLY A 149 7.61 1.87 -15.81
CA GLY A 149 8.88 2.58 -15.87
C GLY A 149 8.85 4.02 -15.35
N SER A 150 7.70 4.56 -14.91
CA SER A 150 7.60 5.95 -14.45
C SER A 150 8.50 6.28 -13.25
N HIS A 151 8.86 5.29 -12.44
CA HIS A 151 9.77 5.44 -11.30
C HIS A 151 11.17 5.89 -11.71
N THR A 152 11.62 5.61 -12.95
CA THR A 152 12.96 5.98 -13.43
C THR A 152 13.14 7.48 -13.64
N HIS A 153 12.03 8.24 -13.67
CA HIS A 153 12.06 9.69 -13.77
C HIS A 153 12.31 10.40 -12.43
N GLY A 154 12.34 9.65 -11.32
CA GLY A 154 12.46 10.22 -9.98
C GLY A 154 11.25 11.08 -9.59
N PRO A 155 11.41 12.00 -8.62
CA PRO A 155 10.36 12.91 -8.19
C PRO A 155 9.90 13.84 -9.32
N LEU A 156 8.59 13.89 -9.53
CA LEU A 156 7.92 14.70 -10.55
C LEU A 156 7.25 15.92 -9.89
N PRO A 157 7.01 17.02 -10.62
CA PRO A 157 6.17 18.10 -10.13
C PRO A 157 4.78 17.59 -9.76
N ALA A 158 4.33 17.90 -8.53
CA ALA A 158 3.02 17.52 -8.02
C ALA A 158 2.41 18.71 -7.26
N ARG A 159 1.07 18.80 -7.26
CA ARG A 159 0.32 19.80 -6.50
C ARG A 159 -0.63 19.12 -5.52
N LEU A 160 -0.87 19.77 -4.38
CA LEU A 160 -1.83 19.27 -3.41
C LEU A 160 -3.27 19.49 -3.92
N ASP A 161 -4.03 18.41 -4.04
CA ASP A 161 -5.47 18.43 -4.33
C ASP A 161 -6.24 18.08 -3.04
N THR A 162 -7.05 19.02 -2.59
CA THR A 162 -7.86 18.89 -1.37
C THR A 162 -9.36 18.82 -1.65
N VAL A 163 -9.76 18.86 -2.92
CA VAL A 163 -11.17 19.06 -3.32
C VAL A 163 -11.74 17.94 -4.17
N SER A 164 -10.94 17.31 -5.02
CA SER A 164 -11.44 16.37 -6.04
C SER A 164 -11.95 15.05 -5.46
N THR A 165 -11.44 14.63 -4.29
CA THR A 165 -11.85 13.39 -3.62
C THR A 165 -11.91 13.58 -2.11
N SER A 166 -12.41 12.60 -1.38
CA SER A 166 -12.51 12.61 0.08
C SER A 166 -11.16 12.58 0.80
N TYR A 167 -10.07 12.33 0.08
CA TYR A 167 -8.72 12.27 0.64
C TYR A 167 -7.79 13.28 -0.04
N PRO A 168 -7.18 14.24 0.69
CA PRO A 168 -6.18 15.15 0.14
C PRO A 168 -4.97 14.38 -0.39
N LEU A 169 -4.51 14.71 -1.59
CA LEU A 169 -3.44 13.97 -2.26
C LEU A 169 -2.56 14.90 -3.11
N TRP A 170 -1.25 14.64 -3.11
CA TRP A 170 -0.33 15.27 -4.04
C TRP A 170 -0.46 14.61 -5.42
N VAL A 171 -0.97 15.36 -6.41
CA VAL A 171 -1.32 14.83 -7.74
C VAL A 171 -0.36 15.31 -8.81
N VAL A 172 -0.09 14.43 -9.79
CA VAL A 172 0.74 14.71 -10.96
C VAL A 172 -0.12 15.36 -12.05
N GLU A 173 0.43 16.35 -12.75
CA GLU A 173 -0.25 17.05 -13.82
C GLU A 173 -0.61 16.14 -15.00
N ARG A 174 -1.80 16.35 -15.60
CA ARG A 174 -2.34 15.52 -16.67
C ARG A 174 -1.44 15.43 -17.90
N THR A 175 -0.75 16.52 -18.24
CA THR A 175 0.19 16.57 -19.38
C THR A 175 1.42 15.68 -19.11
N THR A 176 1.92 15.66 -17.87
CA THR A 176 3.00 14.76 -17.45
C THR A 176 2.54 13.31 -17.50
N VAL A 177 1.33 13.01 -16.99
CA VAL A 177 0.74 11.67 -17.06
C VAL A 177 0.63 11.20 -18.51
N ALA A 178 0.08 12.01 -19.41
CA ALA A 178 -0.07 11.65 -20.82
C ALA A 178 1.28 11.29 -21.46
N ARG A 179 2.29 12.15 -21.28
CA ARG A 179 3.65 11.90 -21.78
C ARG A 179 4.27 10.59 -21.25
N LEU A 180 4.07 10.31 -19.95
CA LEU A 180 4.59 9.06 -19.35
C LEU A 180 3.84 7.83 -19.86
N VAL A 181 2.53 7.93 -20.09
CA VAL A 181 1.72 6.84 -20.67
C VAL A 181 2.14 6.54 -22.10
N ASP A 182 2.40 7.57 -22.92
CA ASP A 182 2.88 7.40 -24.30
C ASP A 182 4.24 6.67 -24.33
N ALA A 183 5.10 6.91 -23.33
CA ALA A 183 6.42 6.28 -23.23
C ALA A 183 6.38 4.86 -22.65
N GLY A 184 5.62 4.61 -21.58
CA GLY A 184 5.68 3.38 -20.78
C GLY A 184 4.46 2.47 -20.89
N GLY A 185 3.31 3.02 -21.33
CA GLY A 185 2.01 2.34 -21.35
C GLY A 185 1.39 2.19 -19.95
N LEU A 186 0.13 1.76 -19.94
CA LEU A 186 -0.65 1.51 -18.72
C LEU A 186 -0.71 0.02 -18.38
N VAL A 187 -0.64 -0.26 -17.09
CA VAL A 187 -0.83 -1.61 -16.54
C VAL A 187 -1.84 -1.56 -15.42
N ALA A 188 -2.86 -2.42 -15.47
CA ALA A 188 -3.76 -2.66 -14.34
C ALA A 188 -3.22 -3.82 -13.50
N ALA A 189 -3.03 -3.61 -12.19
CA ALA A 189 -2.68 -4.68 -11.28
C ALA A 189 -3.94 -5.46 -10.89
N THR A 190 -4.09 -6.65 -11.47
CA THR A 190 -5.23 -7.55 -11.24
C THR A 190 -4.75 -8.91 -10.74
N GLY A 191 -5.63 -9.64 -10.08
CA GLY A 191 -5.36 -10.99 -9.60
C GLY A 191 -6.35 -11.45 -8.54
N PRO A 192 -6.33 -12.73 -8.19
CA PRO A 192 -7.18 -13.27 -7.12
C PRO A 192 -6.76 -12.72 -5.75
N ALA A 193 -7.65 -12.82 -4.79
CA ALA A 193 -7.36 -12.58 -3.38
C ALA A 193 -6.11 -13.39 -2.95
N GLY A 194 -5.25 -12.80 -2.11
CA GLY A 194 -3.96 -13.35 -1.75
C GLY A 194 -2.80 -12.97 -2.70
N THR A 195 -3.08 -12.24 -3.79
CA THR A 195 -2.01 -11.71 -4.66
C THR A 195 -1.22 -10.63 -3.92
N GLY A 196 0.11 -10.74 -3.97
CA GLY A 196 1.04 -9.68 -3.54
C GLY A 196 1.37 -8.72 -4.68
N LEU A 197 1.62 -7.46 -4.34
CA LEU A 197 2.07 -6.43 -5.28
C LEU A 197 3.15 -5.58 -4.60
N VAL A 198 4.28 -5.38 -5.27
CA VAL A 198 5.40 -4.55 -4.79
C VAL A 198 5.66 -3.44 -5.79
N PHE A 199 5.85 -2.21 -5.32
CA PHE A 199 6.28 -1.08 -6.16
C PHE A 199 7.00 -0.01 -5.35
N GLY A 200 7.86 0.77 -6.02
CA GLY A 200 8.59 1.89 -5.41
C GLY A 200 7.72 3.13 -5.24
N ASP A 201 8.07 4.00 -4.29
CA ASP A 201 7.27 5.18 -3.95
C ASP A 201 7.33 6.35 -4.97
N CYS A 202 8.22 6.28 -5.97
CA CYS A 202 8.18 7.14 -7.17
C CYS A 202 7.35 6.57 -8.33
N MET A 203 6.71 5.40 -8.15
CA MET A 203 5.88 4.80 -9.17
C MET A 203 4.58 5.59 -9.35
N VAL A 204 4.37 6.18 -10.54
CA VAL A 204 3.14 6.94 -10.83
C VAL A 204 1.98 5.97 -11.00
N HIS A 205 0.95 6.15 -10.16
CA HIS A 205 -0.20 5.26 -10.12
C HIS A 205 -1.50 5.99 -9.79
N ALA A 206 -2.60 5.34 -10.08
CA ALA A 206 -3.97 5.83 -9.85
C ALA A 206 -4.92 4.65 -9.63
N SER A 207 -6.18 4.93 -9.29
CA SER A 207 -7.22 3.91 -9.25
C SER A 207 -8.56 4.53 -9.62
N PRO A 208 -9.29 3.99 -10.63
CA PRO A 208 -10.59 4.51 -11.03
C PRO A 208 -11.66 4.27 -9.95
N PRO A 209 -12.84 4.90 -10.02
CA PRO A 209 -13.98 4.56 -9.18
C PRO A 209 -14.39 3.09 -9.31
N ASN A 210 -15.07 2.56 -8.30
CA ASN A 210 -15.67 1.23 -8.37
C ASN A 210 -17.16 1.31 -8.71
N LEU A 211 -17.50 0.96 -9.93
CA LEU A 211 -18.89 0.88 -10.41
C LEU A 211 -19.43 -0.56 -10.40
N SER A 212 -18.63 -1.52 -9.94
CA SER A 212 -19.01 -2.93 -9.92
C SER A 212 -19.74 -3.32 -8.62
N PRO A 213 -20.47 -4.46 -8.60
CA PRO A 213 -21.12 -4.97 -7.40
C PRO A 213 -20.15 -5.67 -6.43
N TRP A 214 -18.86 -5.58 -6.64
CA TRP A 214 -17.83 -6.28 -5.84
C TRP A 214 -16.95 -5.29 -5.08
N ASN A 215 -16.78 -5.54 -3.79
CA ASN A 215 -15.80 -4.80 -2.99
C ASN A 215 -14.37 -5.06 -3.47
N ARG A 216 -13.49 -4.08 -3.26
CA ARG A 216 -12.06 -4.23 -3.46
C ARG A 216 -11.29 -3.67 -2.27
N ARG A 217 -10.73 -4.54 -1.45
CA ARG A 217 -9.88 -4.21 -0.29
C ARG A 217 -8.45 -4.62 -0.60
N ILE A 218 -7.53 -3.69 -0.48
CA ILE A 218 -6.09 -3.93 -0.64
C ILE A 218 -5.39 -3.48 0.64
N PHE A 219 -4.74 -4.42 1.32
CA PHE A 219 -3.80 -4.12 2.39
C PHE A 219 -2.53 -3.48 1.80
N SER A 220 -1.99 -2.48 2.47
CA SER A 220 -0.77 -1.76 2.08
C SER A 220 0.14 -1.60 3.29
N LEU A 221 1.34 -2.12 3.18
CA LEU A 221 2.47 -1.87 4.07
C LEU A 221 3.49 -1.05 3.30
N ILE A 222 3.81 0.14 3.77
CA ILE A 222 4.93 0.93 3.25
C ILE A 222 6.09 0.76 4.22
N VAL A 223 7.23 0.30 3.70
CA VAL A 223 8.47 0.17 4.43
C VAL A 223 9.53 1.10 3.87
N ASN A 224 10.41 1.57 4.73
CA ASN A 224 11.48 2.47 4.33
C ASN A 224 12.78 2.09 5.06
N PRO A 225 13.96 2.30 4.44
CA PRO A 225 15.23 2.18 5.13
C PRO A 225 15.31 3.07 6.38
N ILE A 226 15.88 2.55 7.46
CA ILE A 226 16.08 3.33 8.69
C ILE A 226 16.97 4.55 8.42
N SER A 227 17.92 4.43 7.51
CA SER A 227 18.78 5.54 7.06
C SER A 227 18.02 6.66 6.35
N ASN A 228 16.78 6.41 5.91
CA ASN A 228 15.91 7.34 5.19
C ASN A 228 14.64 7.69 6.00
N ALA A 229 14.77 7.74 7.32
CA ALA A 229 13.65 8.02 8.23
C ALA A 229 13.09 9.42 8.04
N LEU A 230 11.80 9.60 8.42
CA LEU A 230 11.13 10.90 8.43
C LEU A 230 11.90 11.89 9.32
N THR A 231 11.87 13.17 8.92
CA THR A 231 12.49 14.27 9.67
C THR A 231 11.47 15.24 10.26
N ARG A 232 10.20 15.10 9.90
CA ARG A 232 9.08 15.91 10.41
C ARG A 232 7.98 15.03 10.97
N PHE A 233 7.34 15.48 12.05
CA PHE A 233 6.31 14.75 12.79
C PHE A 233 4.96 15.48 12.73
N ALA A 234 4.65 16.12 11.60
CA ALA A 234 3.44 16.93 11.43
C ALA A 234 2.18 16.06 11.33
N ARG A 235 2.26 14.90 10.67
CA ARG A 235 1.12 13.99 10.54
C ARG A 235 0.98 13.08 11.77
N PRO A 236 -0.24 12.61 12.10
CA PRO A 236 -0.45 11.63 13.16
C PRO A 236 0.32 10.32 12.93
N ASP A 237 0.66 9.61 14.01
CA ASP A 237 1.41 8.34 13.99
C ASP A 237 0.75 7.27 13.10
N PHE A 238 -0.57 7.19 13.07
CA PHE A 238 -1.28 6.25 12.19
C PHE A 238 -1.13 6.56 10.69
N LYS A 239 -0.75 7.81 10.31
CA LYS A 239 -0.46 8.20 8.92
C LYS A 239 1.00 8.04 8.53
N HIS A 240 1.92 8.19 9.48
CA HIS A 240 3.33 7.88 9.31
C HIS A 240 3.87 7.38 10.66
N HIS A 241 4.16 6.10 10.73
CA HIS A 241 4.55 5.46 11.98
C HIS A 241 5.92 5.95 12.46
N ARG A 242 6.00 6.28 13.74
CA ARG A 242 7.17 6.97 14.32
C ARG A 242 8.17 6.02 14.97
N ASN A 243 7.82 4.73 15.12
CA ASN A 243 8.73 3.73 15.65
C ASN A 243 9.69 3.28 14.53
N LEU A 244 10.96 3.66 14.66
CA LEU A 244 12.01 3.31 13.72
C LEU A 244 12.70 1.97 14.04
N ALA A 245 12.15 1.15 14.92
CA ALA A 245 12.70 -0.17 15.21
C ALA A 245 12.72 -1.03 13.93
N PRO A 246 13.81 -1.77 13.71
CA PRO A 246 13.90 -2.68 12.57
C PRO A 246 12.77 -3.70 12.54
N ILE A 247 12.20 -3.92 11.37
CA ILE A 247 11.23 -4.98 11.16
C ILE A 247 11.96 -6.32 11.20
N ILE A 248 11.64 -7.15 12.18
CA ILE A 248 12.16 -8.52 12.28
C ILE A 248 11.09 -9.47 11.75
N PRO A 249 11.36 -10.22 10.66
CA PRO A 249 10.43 -11.19 10.12
C PRO A 249 10.01 -12.25 11.14
N LEU A 250 8.75 -12.66 11.08
CA LEU A 250 8.22 -13.80 11.84
C LEU A 250 8.37 -15.10 11.01
N THR A 251 7.79 -16.19 11.51
CA THR A 251 7.66 -17.45 10.78
C THR A 251 6.59 -17.36 9.68
N ASP A 252 6.66 -18.21 8.68
CA ASP A 252 5.76 -18.16 7.52
C ASP A 252 4.29 -18.53 7.85
N ASP A 253 4.07 -19.21 8.96
CA ASP A 253 2.75 -19.61 9.49
C ASP A 253 2.17 -18.64 10.52
N CYS A 254 2.81 -17.50 10.76
CA CYS A 254 2.45 -16.55 11.82
C CYS A 254 0.99 -16.06 11.78
N LEU A 255 0.33 -16.07 10.63
CA LEU A 255 -1.08 -15.72 10.52
C LEU A 255 -2.02 -16.86 10.94
N LEU A 256 -1.56 -18.11 10.83
CA LEU A 256 -2.34 -19.32 11.14
C LEU A 256 -2.24 -19.70 12.63
N GLU A 257 -1.25 -19.17 13.33
CA GLU A 257 -1.13 -19.36 14.78
C GLU A 257 -2.33 -18.72 15.49
N LYS A 258 -3.06 -19.54 16.27
CA LYS A 258 -4.06 -19.00 17.21
C LYS A 258 -3.34 -18.02 18.13
N ALA A 259 -3.92 -16.83 18.32
CA ALA A 259 -3.40 -15.86 19.29
C ALA A 259 -3.17 -16.59 20.62
N ARG A 260 -1.91 -16.81 21.01
CA ARG A 260 -1.61 -17.24 22.38
C ARG A 260 -2.13 -16.13 23.28
N PRO A 261 -2.95 -16.44 24.31
CA PRO A 261 -3.27 -15.43 25.31
C PRO A 261 -1.97 -14.83 25.83
N ALA A 262 -1.94 -13.50 25.97
CA ALA A 262 -0.82 -12.81 26.61
C ALA A 262 -0.53 -13.54 27.93
N ALA A 263 0.72 -13.94 28.13
CA ALA A 263 1.13 -14.45 29.42
C ALA A 263 0.93 -13.31 30.44
N GLU A 264 0.10 -13.57 31.46
CA GLU A 264 -0.15 -12.67 32.57
C GLU A 264 1.13 -12.35 33.34
#